data_b5f8f6d3a5f13db8c240fc26c397c3d7
#
_entry.id   b5f8f6d3a5f13db8c240fc26c397c3d7
#
_cell.length_a   1.000
_cell.length_b   1.000
_cell.length_c   1.000
_cell.angle_alpha   90.00
_cell.angle_beta   90.00
_cell.angle_gamma   90.00
#
_symmetry.space_group_name_H-M   'P 1'
#
loop_
_entity.id
_entity.type
_entity.pdbx_description
1 polymer ?
#
loop_
_entity_poly.entity_id
_entity_poly.type
_entity_poly.pdbx_seq_one_letter_code
_entity_poly.pdbx_strand_id
1 'polypeptide(L)'
;MNFLNTVVTALKALRRNPTRALLTTLGIVIGIAAVITMMEIGNGSKTSVRTTIEKMGANSGLILPGWLRRGGVSMGMGSRVSLTPADAEAVGRECPSILFYSPVVRASSQQLIFGNSNWVPQWITGVSPEFFLIRNWRIAQGRVFTREEVESNARVCVIGSTVARELFGDVSPVDCELRIRDVAFRVVGVLHPKGSNMIGMDEDDILFAPWTTIRMRITGRRTGSATSTKSTPASKPSELYPATGVALYPEQDSSLTSDKLLIPKFTFIDQIVFSASSPAKVKQAEKEVTALLRERHRLRPMDEDDFRIHNSGEFMSMLNSTTLLMTNLLLGVALLSLLVGGVGIMNIMLVSVTERTREIGLRMAVGARSSDILKQFLVESIILCLAGGVIGILLGHGTAVLINKYLSWPIESSPGAVVAAVGVSVFVGVVFGFYPAWKASKLDPIDALRYE
;
A
#
# COMPACT_ATOMS: atom_id res chain seq x y z
N MET A 1 17.11 -11.82 -51.70
CA MET A 1 17.33 -10.38 -51.37
C MET A 1 17.97 -10.32 -49.98
N ASN A 2 19.15 -9.69 -49.86
CA ASN A 2 19.86 -9.70 -48.55
C ASN A 2 19.14 -8.78 -47.55
N PHE A 3 18.85 -9.29 -46.36
CA PHE A 3 18.21 -8.57 -45.24
C PHE A 3 18.86 -7.20 -44.98
N LEU A 4 20.18 -7.12 -45.08
CA LEU A 4 20.94 -5.87 -44.93
C LEU A 4 20.52 -4.78 -45.94
N ASN A 5 20.27 -5.15 -47.19
CA ASN A 5 19.84 -4.19 -48.24
C ASN A 5 18.43 -3.65 -47.95
N THR A 6 17.55 -4.45 -47.35
CA THR A 6 16.20 -4.03 -46.95
C THR A 6 16.27 -3.02 -45.81
N VAL A 7 17.13 -3.27 -44.79
CA VAL A 7 17.36 -2.34 -43.68
C VAL A 7 17.92 -0.99 -44.15
N VAL A 8 18.92 -1.01 -45.04
CA VAL A 8 19.51 0.22 -45.60
C VAL A 8 18.49 1.01 -46.44
N THR A 9 17.61 0.31 -47.17
CA THR A 9 16.55 0.95 -47.95
C THR A 9 15.49 1.58 -47.02
N ALA A 10 15.11 0.91 -45.92
CA ALA A 10 14.20 1.46 -44.93
C ALA A 10 14.77 2.72 -44.25
N LEU A 11 16.06 2.71 -43.89
CA LEU A 11 16.73 3.89 -43.32
C LEU A 11 16.82 5.07 -44.30
N LYS A 12 17.07 4.79 -45.59
CA LYS A 12 17.06 5.83 -46.66
C LYS A 12 15.67 6.44 -46.84
N ALA A 13 14.61 5.63 -46.75
CA ALA A 13 13.23 6.11 -46.83
C ALA A 13 12.86 7.07 -45.70
N LEU A 14 13.26 6.77 -44.48
CA LEU A 14 13.11 7.65 -43.33
C LEU A 14 13.79 9.02 -43.50
N ARG A 15 14.96 9.01 -44.14
CA ARG A 15 15.76 10.24 -44.36
C ARG A 15 15.17 11.16 -45.41
N ARG A 16 14.28 10.67 -46.28
CA ARG A 16 13.70 11.44 -47.38
C ARG A 16 12.57 12.37 -46.94
N ASN A 17 11.81 12.00 -45.90
CA ASN A 17 10.75 12.80 -45.30
C ASN A 17 10.82 12.74 -43.76
N PRO A 18 11.77 13.44 -43.11
CA PRO A 18 12.06 13.29 -41.66
C PRO A 18 10.91 13.72 -40.78
N THR A 19 10.17 14.77 -41.13
CA THR A 19 9.05 15.31 -40.31
C THR A 19 7.90 14.31 -40.24
N ARG A 20 7.54 13.64 -41.35
CA ARG A 20 6.47 12.65 -41.39
C ARG A 20 6.88 11.38 -40.64
N ALA A 21 8.11 10.92 -40.85
CA ALA A 21 8.68 9.76 -40.16
C ALA A 21 8.71 10.01 -38.64
N LEU A 22 9.12 11.19 -38.18
CA LEU A 22 9.19 11.56 -36.79
C LEU A 22 7.78 11.62 -36.13
N LEU A 23 6.81 12.22 -36.83
CA LEU A 23 5.46 12.37 -36.30
C LEU A 23 4.75 11.01 -36.04
N THR A 24 5.00 10.05 -36.95
CA THR A 24 4.35 8.73 -36.84
C THR A 24 5.09 7.75 -35.97
N THR A 25 6.44 7.76 -35.96
CA THR A 25 7.21 6.98 -34.99
C THR A 25 7.01 7.50 -33.60
N LEU A 26 6.72 8.80 -33.40
CA LEU A 26 6.43 9.40 -32.11
C LEU A 26 5.25 8.70 -31.40
N GLY A 27 4.17 8.38 -32.11
CA GLY A 27 3.03 7.66 -31.56
C GLY A 27 3.41 6.28 -31.00
N ILE A 28 4.28 5.55 -31.72
CA ILE A 28 4.79 4.25 -31.27
C ILE A 28 5.75 4.43 -30.08
N VAL A 29 6.66 5.39 -30.20
CA VAL A 29 7.62 5.71 -29.11
C VAL A 29 6.89 6.04 -27.82
N ILE A 30 5.90 6.93 -27.87
CA ILE A 30 5.08 7.31 -26.70
C ILE A 30 4.30 6.10 -26.18
N GLY A 31 3.64 5.33 -27.07
CA GLY A 31 2.87 4.17 -26.66
C GLY A 31 3.74 3.12 -25.95
N ILE A 32 4.90 2.80 -26.49
CA ILE A 32 5.82 1.82 -25.90
C ILE A 32 6.48 2.36 -24.64
N ALA A 33 6.89 3.63 -24.63
CA ALA A 33 7.41 4.26 -23.42
C ALA A 33 6.40 4.22 -22.27
N ALA A 34 5.13 4.52 -22.56
CA ALA A 34 4.06 4.43 -21.58
C ALA A 34 3.87 3.00 -21.06
N VAL A 35 3.88 1.98 -21.94
CA VAL A 35 3.78 0.57 -21.53
C VAL A 35 4.93 0.16 -20.61
N ILE A 36 6.18 0.50 -20.99
CA ILE A 36 7.37 0.16 -20.18
C ILE A 36 7.32 0.84 -18.81
N THR A 37 7.14 2.16 -18.78
CA THR A 37 7.04 2.94 -17.53
C THR A 37 5.97 2.38 -16.62
N MET A 38 4.81 2.02 -17.19
CA MET A 38 3.69 1.46 -16.48
C MET A 38 3.98 0.09 -15.88
N MET A 39 4.61 -0.79 -16.65
CA MET A 39 4.97 -2.13 -16.17
C MET A 39 6.03 -2.07 -15.06
N GLU A 40 7.02 -1.19 -15.17
CA GLU A 40 8.07 -1.01 -14.16
C GLU A 40 7.51 -0.43 -12.86
N ILE A 41 6.65 0.59 -12.93
CA ILE A 41 5.96 1.16 -11.76
C ILE A 41 4.99 0.14 -11.15
N GLY A 42 4.24 -0.57 -11.98
CA GLY A 42 3.30 -1.60 -11.52
C GLY A 42 3.98 -2.75 -10.77
N ASN A 43 5.11 -3.23 -11.28
CA ASN A 43 5.91 -4.26 -10.62
C ASN A 43 6.55 -3.73 -9.34
N GLY A 44 7.15 -2.54 -9.37
CA GLY A 44 7.72 -1.89 -8.19
C GLY A 44 6.67 -1.67 -7.09
N SER A 45 5.46 -1.25 -7.46
CA SER A 45 4.35 -1.11 -6.52
C SER A 45 3.98 -2.46 -5.88
N LYS A 46 3.87 -3.54 -6.65
CA LYS A 46 3.59 -4.90 -6.13
C LYS A 46 4.67 -5.35 -5.15
N THR A 47 5.93 -5.14 -5.48
CA THR A 47 7.07 -5.51 -4.61
C THR A 47 7.08 -4.66 -3.33
N SER A 48 6.85 -3.37 -3.43
CA SER A 48 6.74 -2.47 -2.27
C SER A 48 5.61 -2.88 -1.34
N VAL A 49 4.46 -3.18 -1.91
CA VAL A 49 3.31 -3.66 -1.18
C VAL A 49 3.64 -5.00 -0.49
N ARG A 50 4.26 -5.94 -1.18
CA ARG A 50 4.69 -7.23 -0.61
C ARG A 50 5.68 -7.05 0.55
N THR A 51 6.69 -6.20 0.39
CA THR A 51 7.67 -5.95 1.47
C THR A 51 7.03 -5.28 2.68
N THR A 52 6.05 -4.40 2.47
CA THR A 52 5.28 -3.79 3.56
C THR A 52 4.51 -4.85 4.36
N ILE A 53 3.91 -5.84 3.69
CA ILE A 53 3.21 -6.94 4.38
C ILE A 53 4.18 -7.80 5.17
N GLU A 54 5.30 -8.14 4.56
CA GLU A 54 6.34 -8.93 5.24
C GLU A 54 6.82 -8.21 6.51
N LYS A 55 6.92 -6.87 6.48
CA LYS A 55 7.22 -6.04 7.66
C LYS A 55 6.08 -5.99 8.68
N MET A 56 4.84 -6.00 8.24
CA MET A 56 3.66 -5.95 9.11
C MET A 56 3.26 -7.31 9.69
N GLY A 57 3.85 -8.41 9.19
CA GLY A 57 3.46 -9.79 9.49
C GLY A 57 2.38 -10.28 8.54
N ALA A 58 2.78 -11.03 7.52
CA ALA A 58 1.91 -11.45 6.40
C ALA A 58 0.64 -12.21 6.81
N ASN A 59 0.69 -12.92 7.94
CA ASN A 59 -0.38 -13.77 8.44
C ASN A 59 -1.12 -13.13 9.62
N SER A 60 -0.92 -11.83 9.86
CA SER A 60 -1.47 -11.17 11.05
C SER A 60 -2.89 -10.68 10.84
N GLY A 61 -3.68 -10.79 11.91
CA GLY A 61 -4.99 -10.18 12.04
C GLY A 61 -5.07 -9.31 13.29
N LEU A 62 -6.01 -8.38 13.26
CA LEU A 62 -6.25 -7.41 14.30
C LEU A 62 -7.72 -7.46 14.68
N ILE A 63 -8.01 -7.70 15.95
CA ILE A 63 -9.35 -7.66 16.52
C ILE A 63 -9.49 -6.33 17.25
N LEU A 64 -10.42 -5.51 16.81
CA LEU A 64 -10.76 -4.22 17.40
C LEU A 64 -12.12 -4.29 18.07
N PRO A 65 -12.36 -3.52 19.13
CA PRO A 65 -13.69 -3.37 19.69
C PRO A 65 -14.60 -2.67 18.69
N GLY A 66 -15.85 -3.08 18.68
CA GLY A 66 -16.87 -2.57 17.76
C GLY A 66 -17.33 -1.15 18.11
N TRP A 67 -18.43 -0.73 17.49
CA TRP A 67 -19.04 0.59 17.68
C TRP A 67 -20.23 0.48 18.62
N LEU A 68 -20.42 1.50 19.44
CA LEU A 68 -21.66 1.63 20.20
C LEU A 68 -22.68 2.34 19.32
N ARG A 69 -23.78 1.63 18.96
CA ARG A 69 -24.98 2.25 18.40
C ARG A 69 -25.98 2.48 19.53
N ARG A 70 -26.30 3.73 19.81
CA ARG A 70 -27.33 4.09 20.79
C ARG A 70 -28.34 5.03 20.14
N GLY A 71 -29.59 4.60 20.02
CA GLY A 71 -30.66 5.42 19.45
C GLY A 71 -30.44 5.87 18.01
N GLY A 72 -29.81 5.04 17.14
CA GLY A 72 -29.52 5.38 15.75
C GLY A 72 -28.25 6.20 15.53
N VAL A 73 -27.57 6.64 16.58
CA VAL A 73 -26.32 7.39 16.50
C VAL A 73 -25.14 6.44 16.70
N SER A 74 -24.21 6.40 15.75
CA SER A 74 -22.94 5.66 15.86
C SER A 74 -21.91 6.54 16.57
N MET A 75 -21.38 6.07 17.70
CA MET A 75 -20.41 6.81 18.51
C MET A 75 -18.94 6.67 18.05
N GLY A 76 -18.71 6.12 16.85
CA GLY A 76 -17.38 5.96 16.30
C GLY A 76 -16.68 4.65 16.70
N MET A 77 -15.54 4.38 16.07
CA MET A 77 -14.77 3.14 16.23
C MET A 77 -14.15 3.07 17.64
N GLY A 78 -14.27 1.90 18.31
CA GLY A 78 -13.71 1.71 19.65
C GLY A 78 -14.54 2.30 20.80
N SER A 79 -15.76 2.80 20.54
CA SER A 79 -16.65 3.33 21.58
C SER A 79 -17.23 2.24 22.49
N ARG A 80 -17.29 0.99 22.03
CA ARG A 80 -17.66 -0.17 22.83
C ARG A 80 -16.41 -0.84 23.38
N VAL A 81 -16.29 -0.86 24.68
CA VAL A 81 -15.20 -1.53 25.38
C VAL A 81 -15.63 -2.97 25.63
N SER A 82 -15.36 -3.85 24.65
CA SER A 82 -15.87 -5.24 24.68
C SER A 82 -14.77 -6.29 24.88
N LEU A 83 -13.54 -6.00 24.48
CA LEU A 83 -12.45 -6.97 24.49
C LEU A 83 -11.79 -7.06 25.88
N THR A 84 -11.61 -8.28 26.37
CA THR A 84 -10.96 -8.56 27.65
C THR A 84 -9.66 -9.35 27.48
N PRO A 85 -8.73 -9.34 28.45
CA PRO A 85 -7.57 -10.22 28.41
C PRO A 85 -7.93 -11.70 28.33
N ALA A 86 -9.03 -12.11 28.98
CA ALA A 86 -9.52 -13.48 28.92
C ALA A 86 -9.96 -13.89 27.49
N ASP A 87 -10.45 -12.93 26.69
CA ASP A 87 -10.77 -13.19 25.28
C ASP A 87 -9.49 -13.40 24.46
N ALA A 88 -8.43 -12.63 24.74
CA ALA A 88 -7.14 -12.84 24.09
C ALA A 88 -6.55 -14.23 24.41
N GLU A 89 -6.65 -14.68 25.68
CA GLU A 89 -6.20 -16.03 26.06
C GLU A 89 -7.05 -17.12 25.41
N ALA A 90 -8.37 -16.93 25.34
CA ALA A 90 -9.28 -17.87 24.70
C ALA A 90 -8.99 -17.99 23.20
N VAL A 91 -8.74 -16.87 22.51
CA VAL A 91 -8.33 -16.85 21.10
C VAL A 91 -7.06 -17.70 20.87
N GLY A 92 -6.08 -17.58 21.77
CA GLY A 92 -4.87 -18.39 21.65
C GLY A 92 -5.03 -19.86 21.99
N ARG A 93 -5.99 -20.20 22.87
CA ARG A 93 -6.19 -21.58 23.37
C ARG A 93 -7.18 -22.37 22.50
N GLU A 94 -8.23 -21.74 22.04
CA GLU A 94 -9.39 -22.39 21.42
C GLU A 94 -9.41 -22.29 19.89
N CYS A 95 -8.58 -21.43 19.29
CA CYS A 95 -8.47 -21.28 17.84
C CYS A 95 -7.22 -22.01 17.30
N PRO A 96 -7.33 -23.23 16.77
CA PRO A 96 -6.17 -24.02 16.32
C PRO A 96 -5.46 -23.43 15.08
N SER A 97 -6.12 -22.53 14.35
CA SER A 97 -5.53 -21.85 13.21
C SER A 97 -4.58 -20.71 13.62
N ILE A 98 -4.57 -20.31 14.91
CA ILE A 98 -3.75 -19.22 15.46
C ILE A 98 -2.47 -19.79 16.06
N LEU A 99 -1.32 -19.23 15.69
CA LEU A 99 -0.01 -19.61 16.20
C LEU A 99 0.41 -18.73 17.40
N PHE A 100 0.24 -17.42 17.27
CA PHE A 100 0.59 -16.44 18.28
C PHE A 100 -0.52 -15.43 18.44
N TYR A 101 -0.68 -14.91 19.65
CA TYR A 101 -1.58 -13.81 19.95
C TYR A 101 -0.94 -12.84 20.96
N SER A 102 -1.39 -11.61 20.95
CA SER A 102 -0.96 -10.60 21.91
C SER A 102 -2.12 -9.64 22.21
N PRO A 103 -2.51 -9.49 23.48
CA PRO A 103 -3.30 -8.36 23.89
C PRO A 103 -2.48 -7.09 23.73
N VAL A 104 -3.14 -6.00 23.33
CA VAL A 104 -2.50 -4.71 23.11
C VAL A 104 -3.27 -3.63 23.86
N VAL A 105 -2.53 -2.82 24.60
CA VAL A 105 -3.03 -1.66 25.32
C VAL A 105 -2.28 -0.43 24.87
N ARG A 106 -3.00 0.58 24.38
CA ARG A 106 -2.40 1.84 23.96
C ARG A 106 -2.49 2.88 25.07
N ALA A 107 -1.38 3.52 25.38
CA ALA A 107 -1.37 4.71 26.20
C ALA A 107 -1.42 5.95 25.29
N SER A 108 -2.01 7.03 25.80
CA SER A 108 -1.85 8.34 25.14
C SER A 108 -0.37 8.71 25.10
N SER A 109 0.06 9.44 24.09
CA SER A 109 1.42 9.97 24.00
C SER A 109 1.79 10.68 25.31
N GLN A 110 2.89 10.26 25.91
CA GLN A 110 3.42 10.77 27.17
C GLN A 110 4.87 11.14 26.95
N GLN A 111 5.32 12.16 27.68
CA GLN A 111 6.71 12.56 27.65
C GLN A 111 7.59 11.48 28.29
N LEU A 112 8.62 11.09 27.59
CA LEU A 112 9.71 10.25 28.04
C LEU A 112 10.83 11.17 28.49
N ILE A 113 11.47 10.85 29.62
CA ILE A 113 12.54 11.66 30.20
C ILE A 113 13.72 10.74 30.52
N PHE A 114 14.91 11.14 30.03
CA PHE A 114 16.18 10.53 30.37
C PHE A 114 17.21 11.63 30.66
N GLY A 115 17.66 11.71 31.91
CA GLY A 115 18.54 12.79 32.35
C GLY A 115 17.92 14.17 32.05
N ASN A 116 18.58 14.95 31.21
CA ASN A 116 18.11 16.26 30.74
C ASN A 116 17.37 16.23 29.41
N SER A 117 17.34 15.07 28.73
CA SER A 117 16.67 14.89 27.45
C SER A 117 15.21 14.48 27.65
N ASN A 118 14.32 14.98 26.80
CA ASN A 118 12.94 14.58 26.78
C ASN A 118 12.45 14.39 25.35
N TRP A 119 11.52 13.44 25.18
CA TRP A 119 10.91 13.11 23.89
C TRP A 119 9.46 12.67 24.08
N VAL A 120 8.60 12.96 23.12
CA VAL A 120 7.21 12.47 23.12
C VAL A 120 7.07 11.51 21.94
N PRO A 121 7.11 10.19 22.17
CA PRO A 121 6.99 9.23 21.11
C PRO A 121 5.60 9.25 20.50
N GLN A 122 5.50 8.87 19.26
CA GLN A 122 4.23 8.76 18.55
C GLN A 122 3.31 7.73 19.23
N TRP A 123 3.88 6.61 19.69
CA TRP A 123 3.12 5.52 20.32
C TRP A 123 3.81 4.98 21.57
N ILE A 124 3.01 4.78 22.61
CA ILE A 124 3.38 3.99 23.79
C ILE A 124 2.39 2.82 23.85
N THR A 125 2.90 1.61 23.69
CA THR A 125 2.06 0.42 23.52
C THR A 125 2.47 -0.68 24.48
N GLY A 126 1.49 -1.19 25.22
CA GLY A 126 1.64 -2.39 26.06
C GLY A 126 1.33 -3.63 25.25
N VAL A 127 2.23 -4.59 25.22
CA VAL A 127 2.13 -5.82 24.42
C VAL A 127 2.64 -7.04 25.18
N SER A 128 2.43 -8.24 24.63
CA SER A 128 3.11 -9.48 25.04
C SER A 128 4.36 -9.73 24.20
N PRO A 129 5.29 -10.60 24.63
CA PRO A 129 6.50 -10.93 23.87
C PRO A 129 6.20 -11.46 22.46
N GLU A 130 5.11 -12.18 22.28
CA GLU A 130 4.67 -12.74 21.00
C GLU A 130 4.36 -11.67 19.94
N PHE A 131 4.04 -10.45 20.37
CA PHE A 131 3.79 -9.32 19.48
C PHE A 131 4.96 -9.03 18.54
N PHE A 132 6.19 -9.16 19.05
CA PHE A 132 7.39 -8.93 18.25
C PHE A 132 7.54 -9.97 17.13
N LEU A 133 7.12 -11.23 17.39
CA LEU A 133 7.08 -12.28 16.38
C LEU A 133 5.96 -12.03 15.36
N ILE A 134 4.75 -11.68 15.84
CA ILE A 134 3.59 -11.41 14.98
C ILE A 134 3.88 -10.26 14.02
N ARG A 135 4.51 -9.20 14.51
CA ARG A 135 4.80 -7.98 13.76
C ARG A 135 6.19 -7.97 13.13
N ASN A 136 6.91 -9.10 13.17
CA ASN A 136 8.27 -9.24 12.61
C ASN A 136 9.23 -8.12 13.07
N TRP A 137 9.18 -7.78 14.36
CA TRP A 137 10.14 -6.86 14.98
C TRP A 137 11.41 -7.60 15.35
N ARG A 138 12.56 -7.06 14.93
CA ARG A 138 13.88 -7.57 15.29
C ARG A 138 14.52 -6.69 16.34
N ILE A 139 15.29 -7.29 17.23
CA ILE A 139 16.08 -6.57 18.23
C ILE A 139 17.45 -6.24 17.64
N ALA A 140 17.86 -4.98 17.77
CA ALA A 140 19.19 -4.51 17.39
C ALA A 140 20.17 -4.66 18.55
N GLN A 141 19.73 -4.33 19.78
CA GLN A 141 20.53 -4.41 21.00
C GLN A 141 19.69 -4.90 22.16
N GLY A 142 20.27 -5.69 23.06
CA GLY A 142 19.55 -6.21 24.23
C GLY A 142 18.61 -7.39 23.92
N ARG A 143 17.46 -7.41 24.56
CA ARG A 143 16.46 -8.50 24.48
C ARG A 143 15.03 -7.97 24.50
N VAL A 144 14.08 -8.84 24.16
CA VAL A 144 12.64 -8.64 24.45
C VAL A 144 12.38 -8.99 25.93
N PHE A 145 11.37 -8.40 26.51
CA PHE A 145 10.90 -8.80 27.84
C PHE A 145 10.24 -10.19 27.79
N THR A 146 10.29 -10.91 28.92
CA THR A 146 9.78 -12.27 29.03
C THR A 146 8.30 -12.31 29.42
N ARG A 147 7.66 -13.48 29.29
CA ARG A 147 6.28 -13.68 29.76
C ARG A 147 6.16 -13.49 31.27
N GLU A 148 7.17 -13.93 32.06
CA GLU A 148 7.22 -13.70 33.50
C GLU A 148 7.27 -12.20 33.86
N GLU A 149 7.97 -11.40 33.06
CA GLU A 149 8.00 -9.93 33.22
C GLU A 149 6.64 -9.29 32.90
N VAL A 150 5.84 -9.89 32.01
CA VAL A 150 4.44 -9.47 31.76
C VAL A 150 3.55 -9.83 32.96
N GLU A 151 3.65 -11.04 33.49
CA GLU A 151 2.84 -11.50 34.61
C GLU A 151 3.16 -10.76 35.91
N SER A 152 4.43 -10.47 36.15
CA SER A 152 4.90 -9.72 37.33
C SER A 152 4.69 -8.21 37.24
N ASN A 153 4.14 -7.69 36.14
CA ASN A 153 4.01 -6.25 35.87
C ASN A 153 5.35 -5.51 35.97
N ALA A 154 6.41 -6.12 35.47
CA ALA A 154 7.77 -5.57 35.52
C ALA A 154 7.84 -4.23 34.78
N ARG A 155 8.64 -3.29 35.31
CA ARG A 155 8.86 -1.97 34.71
C ARG A 155 10.02 -2.03 33.73
N VAL A 156 9.83 -2.76 32.66
CA VAL A 156 10.80 -2.91 31.58
C VAL A 156 10.19 -2.39 30.28
N CYS A 157 11.04 -1.89 29.39
CA CYS A 157 10.58 -1.43 28.06
C CYS A 157 11.60 -1.74 26.99
N VAL A 158 11.07 -1.83 25.75
CA VAL A 158 11.83 -1.92 24.50
C VAL A 158 11.50 -0.67 23.71
N ILE A 159 12.50 0.01 23.18
CA ILE A 159 12.34 1.29 22.47
C ILE A 159 12.68 1.15 20.99
N GLY A 160 12.01 1.93 20.16
CA GLY A 160 12.32 2.04 18.74
C GLY A 160 13.58 2.84 18.47
N SER A 161 14.13 2.72 17.28
CA SER A 161 15.40 3.35 16.90
C SER A 161 15.36 4.88 16.92
N THR A 162 14.21 5.49 16.58
CA THR A 162 14.03 6.95 16.66
C THR A 162 14.05 7.43 18.11
N VAL A 163 13.33 6.76 19.02
CA VAL A 163 13.33 7.08 20.45
C VAL A 163 14.73 6.94 21.03
N ALA A 164 15.47 5.87 20.65
CA ALA A 164 16.84 5.67 21.11
C ALA A 164 17.76 6.82 20.67
N ARG A 165 17.69 7.23 19.42
CA ARG A 165 18.49 8.32 18.87
C ARG A 165 18.19 9.67 19.52
N GLU A 166 16.89 10.01 19.67
CA GLU A 166 16.48 11.34 20.17
C GLU A 166 16.69 11.51 21.69
N LEU A 167 16.57 10.44 22.49
CA LEU A 167 16.73 10.52 23.94
C LEU A 167 18.14 10.23 24.42
N PHE A 168 18.83 9.27 23.80
CA PHE A 168 20.11 8.76 24.31
C PHE A 168 21.30 9.22 23.48
N GLY A 169 21.09 9.68 22.22
CA GLY A 169 22.17 10.09 21.33
C GLY A 169 23.20 8.96 21.14
N ASP A 170 24.44 9.19 21.59
CA ASP A 170 25.54 8.23 21.49
C ASP A 170 25.63 7.25 22.68
N VAL A 171 24.79 7.42 23.70
CA VAL A 171 24.81 6.55 24.89
C VAL A 171 24.01 5.27 24.61
N SER A 172 24.54 4.11 25.01
CA SER A 172 23.79 2.86 24.90
C SER A 172 22.54 2.90 25.76
N PRO A 173 21.34 2.72 25.17
CA PRO A 173 20.09 2.80 25.92
C PRO A 173 19.82 1.59 26.83
N VAL A 174 20.46 0.43 26.54
CA VAL A 174 20.22 -0.82 27.26
C VAL A 174 20.65 -0.69 28.71
N ASP A 175 19.83 -1.16 29.63
CA ASP A 175 19.93 -1.08 31.10
C ASP A 175 19.83 0.33 31.69
N CYS A 176 19.57 1.36 30.89
CA CYS A 176 19.28 2.70 31.38
C CYS A 176 17.85 2.81 31.92
N GLU A 177 17.64 3.72 32.87
CA GLU A 177 16.30 4.04 33.37
C GLU A 177 15.68 5.19 32.60
N LEU A 178 14.53 4.92 32.00
CA LEU A 178 13.68 5.86 31.28
C LEU A 178 12.44 6.18 32.12
N ARG A 179 12.10 7.44 32.29
CA ARG A 179 10.93 7.85 33.06
C ARG A 179 9.77 8.21 32.16
N ILE A 180 8.62 7.55 32.39
CA ILE A 180 7.34 7.86 31.76
C ILE A 180 6.42 8.42 32.85
N ARG A 181 6.11 9.72 32.81
CA ARG A 181 5.45 10.41 33.95
C ARG A 181 6.23 10.20 35.25
N ASP A 182 5.57 9.50 36.20
CA ASP A 182 6.10 9.22 37.56
C ASP A 182 6.65 7.78 37.66
N VAL A 183 6.73 7.04 36.60
CA VAL A 183 7.14 5.62 36.61
C VAL A 183 8.45 5.46 35.86
N ALA A 184 9.47 4.95 36.56
CA ALA A 184 10.74 4.57 35.96
C ALA A 184 10.61 3.19 35.29
N PHE A 185 11.10 3.08 34.05
CA PHE A 185 11.19 1.86 33.27
C PHE A 185 12.63 1.60 32.90
N ARG A 186 13.09 0.36 33.02
CA ARG A 186 14.40 -0.05 32.56
C ARG A 186 14.30 -0.46 31.07
N VAL A 187 15.15 0.10 30.25
CA VAL A 187 15.26 -0.27 28.83
C VAL A 187 16.00 -1.62 28.73
N VAL A 188 15.33 -2.66 28.23
CA VAL A 188 15.91 -4.00 28.07
C VAL A 188 16.32 -4.31 26.63
N GLY A 189 15.85 -3.50 25.69
CA GLY A 189 16.24 -3.67 24.29
C GLY A 189 15.91 -2.48 23.42
N VAL A 190 16.57 -2.45 22.26
CA VAL A 190 16.36 -1.48 21.19
C VAL A 190 15.99 -2.23 19.93
N LEU A 191 14.98 -1.76 19.22
CA LEU A 191 14.49 -2.36 17.99
C LEU A 191 15.37 -2.00 16.80
N HIS A 192 15.45 -2.92 15.85
CA HIS A 192 16.05 -2.63 14.55
C HIS A 192 15.15 -1.67 13.77
N PRO A 193 15.68 -0.66 13.08
CA PRO A 193 14.89 0.32 12.35
C PRO A 193 14.07 -0.36 11.23
N LYS A 194 12.78 -0.02 11.17
CA LYS A 194 11.85 -0.40 10.11
C LYS A 194 11.62 0.72 9.10
N GLY A 195 11.85 1.97 9.53
CA GLY A 195 11.60 3.17 8.75
C GLY A 195 10.14 3.62 8.76
N SER A 196 9.79 4.50 7.84
CA SER A 196 8.43 5.02 7.72
C SER A 196 7.51 4.03 7.00
N ASN A 197 6.26 4.00 7.41
CA ASN A 197 5.21 3.24 6.71
C ASN A 197 4.77 3.93 5.41
N MET A 198 3.87 3.29 4.64
CA MET A 198 3.34 3.82 3.37
C MET A 198 2.62 5.17 3.51
N ILE A 199 2.20 5.55 4.72
CA ILE A 199 1.48 6.81 5.01
C ILE A 199 2.47 7.90 5.46
N GLY A 200 3.77 7.59 5.51
CA GLY A 200 4.83 8.51 5.93
C GLY A 200 4.99 8.66 7.45
N MET A 201 4.29 7.84 8.25
CA MET A 201 4.46 7.82 9.71
C MET A 201 5.69 6.99 10.07
N ASP A 202 6.49 7.49 11.00
CA ASP A 202 7.66 6.79 11.52
C ASP A 202 7.22 5.62 12.43
N GLU A 203 7.48 4.38 12.00
CA GLU A 203 7.21 3.20 12.83
C GLU A 203 8.23 3.02 13.96
N ASP A 204 9.37 3.68 13.86
CA ASP A 204 10.46 3.57 14.80
C ASP A 204 10.33 4.52 16.01
N ASP A 205 9.37 5.46 15.97
CA ASP A 205 9.05 6.38 17.07
C ASP A 205 8.03 5.75 18.03
N ILE A 206 8.42 4.65 18.67
CA ILE A 206 7.56 3.82 19.51
C ILE A 206 8.28 3.31 20.77
N LEU A 207 7.49 3.11 21.84
CA LEU A 207 7.90 2.43 23.06
C LEU A 207 6.97 1.25 23.32
N PHE A 208 7.55 0.07 23.53
CA PHE A 208 6.85 -1.13 23.94
C PHE A 208 7.18 -1.49 25.39
N ALA A 209 6.16 -1.87 26.16
CA ALA A 209 6.31 -2.39 27.50
C ALA A 209 5.28 -3.51 27.76
N PRO A 210 5.38 -4.29 28.85
CA PRO A 210 4.35 -5.28 29.20
C PRO A 210 2.97 -4.63 29.25
N TRP A 211 1.98 -5.24 28.57
CA TRP A 211 0.62 -4.69 28.51
C TRP A 211 -0.02 -4.52 29.87
N THR A 212 0.31 -5.41 30.81
CA THR A 212 -0.13 -5.35 32.21
C THR A 212 0.42 -4.10 32.89
N THR A 213 1.69 -3.79 32.71
CA THR A 213 2.35 -2.61 33.28
C THR A 213 1.80 -1.31 32.71
N ILE A 214 1.64 -1.22 31.40
CA ILE A 214 1.02 -0.04 30.76
C ILE A 214 -0.39 0.15 31.24
N ARG A 215 -1.19 -0.90 31.30
CA ARG A 215 -2.57 -0.86 31.76
C ARG A 215 -2.68 -0.38 33.20
N MET A 216 -1.89 -0.97 34.10
CA MET A 216 -2.01 -0.69 35.54
C MET A 216 -1.36 0.64 35.95
N ARG A 217 -0.23 1.01 35.37
CA ARG A 217 0.57 2.13 35.85
C ARG A 217 0.47 3.39 35.01
N ILE A 218 0.21 3.26 33.71
CA ILE A 218 0.15 4.42 32.80
C ILE A 218 -1.30 4.79 32.48
N THR A 219 -2.14 3.82 32.11
CA THR A 219 -3.54 4.08 31.72
C THR A 219 -4.49 4.14 32.90
N GLY A 220 -4.26 3.30 33.90
CA GLY A 220 -5.15 3.18 35.08
C GLY A 220 -5.16 4.36 36.02
N ARG A 221 -4.10 5.13 36.10
CA ARG A 221 -3.99 6.33 36.95
C ARG A 221 -4.86 7.51 36.51
N ARG A 222 -5.44 7.47 35.33
CA ARG A 222 -6.34 8.54 34.85
C ARG A 222 -7.72 8.58 35.50
N THR A 223 -8.12 7.54 36.25
CA THR A 223 -9.42 7.48 36.89
C THR A 223 -9.45 8.16 38.29
N GLY A 224 -8.30 8.63 38.80
CA GLY A 224 -8.20 9.28 40.11
C GLY A 224 -8.03 10.80 40.11
N SER A 225 -7.86 11.42 38.93
CA SER A 225 -7.76 12.87 38.82
C SER A 225 -8.67 13.38 37.69
N ALA A 226 -9.96 13.05 37.79
CA ALA A 226 -10.89 14.09 37.46
C ALA A 226 -10.70 15.13 38.57
N THR A 227 -9.71 16.01 38.38
CA THR A 227 -9.89 17.36 38.88
C THR A 227 -11.22 17.77 38.26
N SER A 228 -12.29 17.63 39.06
CA SER A 228 -13.45 18.46 38.87
C SER A 228 -12.86 19.84 38.75
N THR A 229 -12.60 20.29 37.52
CA THR A 229 -12.68 21.69 37.24
C THR A 229 -14.10 21.98 37.72
N LYS A 230 -14.24 22.49 38.94
CA LYS A 230 -15.42 23.24 39.28
C LYS A 230 -15.59 24.18 38.11
N SER A 231 -16.41 23.77 37.14
CA SER A 231 -17.05 24.73 36.30
C SER A 231 -17.68 25.66 37.30
N THR A 232 -17.09 26.82 37.50
CA THR A 232 -17.78 27.96 38.10
C THR A 232 -19.15 27.90 37.47
N PRO A 233 -20.22 27.66 38.27
CA PRO A 233 -21.53 27.58 37.69
C PRO A 233 -21.69 28.90 36.96
N ALA A 234 -21.91 28.85 35.65
CA ALA A 234 -22.32 30.01 34.91
C ALA A 234 -23.50 30.60 35.70
N SER A 235 -23.34 31.80 36.19
CA SER A 235 -24.31 32.51 37.01
C SER A 235 -25.69 32.30 36.38
N LYS A 236 -26.51 31.50 37.05
CA LYS A 236 -27.88 31.27 36.59
C LYS A 236 -28.58 32.63 36.60
N PRO A 237 -29.35 33.03 35.61
CA PRO A 237 -30.07 34.28 35.58
C PRO A 237 -31.04 34.47 36.76
N SER A 238 -31.29 33.44 37.54
CA SER A 238 -32.15 33.47 38.70
C SER A 238 -31.53 34.09 39.95
N GLU A 239 -30.24 34.43 39.97
CA GLU A 239 -29.64 35.17 41.12
C GLU A 239 -29.95 36.68 41.10
N LEU A 240 -30.54 37.22 39.99
CA LEU A 240 -30.95 38.61 39.94
C LEU A 240 -32.30 38.93 40.61
N TYR A 241 -33.06 37.90 41.00
CA TYR A 241 -34.32 38.06 41.72
C TYR A 241 -34.33 37.14 42.92
N PRO A 242 -34.57 37.63 44.17
CA PRO A 242 -34.71 36.79 45.33
C PRO A 242 -35.95 35.90 45.13
N ALA A 243 -35.74 34.63 44.90
CA ALA A 243 -36.82 33.66 44.82
C ALA A 243 -37.34 33.39 46.24
N THR A 244 -38.33 34.10 46.64
CA THR A 244 -39.19 33.77 47.78
C THR A 244 -40.22 32.72 47.35
N GLY A 245 -39.74 31.49 47.02
CA GLY A 245 -40.61 30.38 46.68
C GLY A 245 -40.07 29.11 47.27
N VAL A 246 -40.88 28.43 48.07
CA VAL A 246 -40.61 27.04 48.53
C VAL A 246 -40.48 26.19 47.32
N ALA A 247 -39.33 25.56 47.12
CA ALA A 247 -39.13 24.58 46.04
C ALA A 247 -40.13 23.44 46.23
N LEU A 248 -41.14 23.39 45.33
CA LEU A 248 -42.22 22.37 45.36
C LEU A 248 -41.73 20.96 45.01
N TYR A 249 -40.54 20.86 44.49
CA TYR A 249 -39.90 19.56 44.24
C TYR A 249 -38.45 19.64 44.72
N PRO A 250 -38.01 18.63 45.52
CA PRO A 250 -36.59 18.52 45.84
C PRO A 250 -35.80 18.48 44.52
N GLU A 251 -34.83 19.39 44.36
CA GLU A 251 -33.90 19.31 43.21
C GLU A 251 -33.29 17.91 43.28
N GLN A 252 -33.62 17.09 42.29
CA GLN A 252 -32.99 15.81 42.11
C GLN A 252 -31.49 16.09 41.90
N ASP A 253 -30.69 15.74 42.90
CA ASP A 253 -29.24 15.81 42.80
C ASP A 253 -28.84 15.13 41.50
N SER A 254 -28.43 15.92 40.49
CA SER A 254 -27.94 15.43 39.20
C SER A 254 -26.67 14.60 39.36
N SER A 255 -26.13 14.52 40.58
CA SER A 255 -25.07 13.59 40.95
C SER A 255 -25.52 12.12 40.97
N LEU A 256 -26.82 11.84 41.17
CA LEU A 256 -27.35 10.47 41.24
C LEU A 256 -27.71 9.88 39.87
N THR A 257 -27.79 10.70 38.81
CA THR A 257 -28.05 10.20 37.43
C THR A 257 -26.77 9.90 36.66
N SER A 258 -25.61 10.14 37.23
CA SER A 258 -24.32 9.69 36.68
C SER A 258 -23.84 8.42 37.35
N ASP A 259 -24.74 7.48 37.62
CA ASP A 259 -24.36 6.08 37.82
C ASP A 259 -23.99 5.47 36.43
N LYS A 260 -23.06 6.16 35.76
CA LYS A 260 -22.18 5.46 34.85
C LYS A 260 -21.47 4.45 35.71
N LEU A 261 -21.92 3.22 35.67
CA LEU A 261 -21.11 2.08 36.07
C LEU A 261 -19.69 2.38 35.58
N LEU A 262 -18.85 2.87 36.49
CA LEU A 262 -17.41 3.00 36.29
C LEU A 262 -16.91 1.56 36.23
N ILE A 263 -17.19 0.91 35.11
CA ILE A 263 -16.56 -0.37 34.75
C ILE A 263 -15.08 -0.04 34.80
N PRO A 264 -14.34 -0.59 35.78
CA PRO A 264 -12.94 -0.23 35.93
C PRO A 264 -12.25 -0.54 34.59
N LYS A 265 -11.68 0.47 33.96
CA LYS A 265 -10.93 0.36 32.70
C LYS A 265 -9.83 -0.70 32.72
N PHE A 266 -9.59 -1.29 33.90
CA PHE A 266 -8.61 -2.34 34.12
C PHE A 266 -8.98 -3.70 33.52
N THR A 267 -10.24 -3.89 33.15
CA THR A 267 -10.74 -5.19 32.64
C THR A 267 -10.65 -5.32 31.16
N PHE A 268 -10.35 -4.25 30.43
CA PHE A 268 -10.41 -4.22 28.97
C PHE A 268 -9.07 -3.96 28.32
N ILE A 269 -8.91 -4.45 27.10
CA ILE A 269 -7.78 -4.21 26.21
C ILE A 269 -8.27 -3.47 24.97
N ASP A 270 -7.38 -2.71 24.33
CA ASP A 270 -7.75 -1.88 23.19
C ASP A 270 -7.84 -2.70 21.90
N GLN A 271 -7.05 -3.75 21.78
CA GLN A 271 -7.07 -4.65 20.63
C GLN A 271 -6.38 -5.98 20.95
N ILE A 272 -6.67 -7.01 20.12
CA ILE A 272 -5.94 -8.27 20.12
C ILE A 272 -5.27 -8.40 18.75
N VAL A 273 -3.98 -8.66 18.73
CA VAL A 273 -3.25 -8.98 17.51
C VAL A 273 -2.97 -10.48 17.53
N PHE A 274 -3.20 -11.14 16.40
CA PHE A 274 -2.91 -12.56 16.26
C PHE A 274 -2.17 -12.85 14.97
N SER A 275 -1.51 -13.99 14.91
CA SER A 275 -0.90 -14.53 13.70
C SER A 275 -1.44 -15.92 13.43
N ALA A 276 -1.96 -16.14 12.22
CA ALA A 276 -2.36 -17.45 11.77
C ALA A 276 -1.14 -18.31 11.43
N SER A 277 -1.28 -19.63 11.48
CA SER A 277 -0.19 -20.60 11.20
C SER A 277 0.28 -20.57 9.74
N SER A 278 -0.55 -20.09 8.80
CA SER A 278 -0.18 -19.85 7.40
C SER A 278 -1.09 -18.80 6.76
N PRO A 279 -0.66 -18.16 5.64
CA PRO A 279 -1.51 -17.21 4.92
C PRO A 279 -2.85 -17.78 4.47
N ALA A 280 -2.88 -19.04 4.09
CA ALA A 280 -4.09 -19.74 3.65
C ALA A 280 -5.10 -19.93 4.80
N LYS A 281 -4.64 -20.00 6.04
CA LYS A 281 -5.49 -20.20 7.22
C LYS A 281 -6.01 -18.91 7.85
N VAL A 282 -5.61 -17.73 7.38
CA VAL A 282 -6.06 -16.45 7.94
C VAL A 282 -7.58 -16.33 7.93
N LYS A 283 -8.23 -16.66 6.80
CA LYS A 283 -9.71 -16.66 6.70
C LYS A 283 -10.38 -17.68 7.61
N GLN A 284 -9.73 -18.81 7.84
CA GLN A 284 -10.22 -19.82 8.79
C GLN A 284 -10.08 -19.32 10.22
N ALA A 285 -8.92 -18.77 10.58
CA ALA A 285 -8.71 -18.15 11.89
C ALA A 285 -9.73 -17.05 12.18
N GLU A 286 -10.07 -16.21 11.19
CA GLU A 286 -11.09 -15.18 11.31
C GLU A 286 -12.48 -15.77 11.64
N LYS A 287 -12.87 -16.86 10.98
CA LYS A 287 -14.13 -17.55 11.27
C LYS A 287 -14.14 -18.18 12.67
N GLU A 288 -13.03 -18.83 13.06
CA GLU A 288 -12.88 -19.44 14.39
C GLU A 288 -12.97 -18.36 15.49
N VAL A 289 -12.24 -17.24 15.33
CA VAL A 289 -12.28 -16.10 16.26
C VAL A 289 -13.67 -15.48 16.32
N THR A 290 -14.33 -15.32 15.17
CA THR A 290 -15.69 -14.75 15.13
C THR A 290 -16.66 -15.65 15.90
N ALA A 291 -16.64 -16.95 15.67
CA ALA A 291 -17.49 -17.90 16.36
C ALA A 291 -17.25 -17.89 17.88
N LEU A 292 -15.96 -17.94 18.29
CA LEU A 292 -15.54 -17.91 19.68
C LEU A 292 -15.98 -16.62 20.41
N LEU A 293 -15.72 -15.46 19.82
CA LEU A 293 -16.07 -14.19 20.46
C LEU A 293 -17.59 -13.97 20.52
N ARG A 294 -18.34 -14.37 19.48
CA ARG A 294 -19.83 -14.33 19.52
C ARG A 294 -20.38 -15.18 20.67
N GLU A 295 -19.84 -16.38 20.90
CA GLU A 295 -20.21 -17.26 21.98
C GLU A 295 -19.88 -16.65 23.35
N ARG A 296 -18.65 -16.17 23.54
CA ARG A 296 -18.16 -15.58 24.80
C ARG A 296 -18.90 -14.28 25.15
N HIS A 297 -19.19 -13.46 24.16
CA HIS A 297 -19.95 -12.21 24.34
C HIS A 297 -21.46 -12.43 24.37
N ARG A 298 -21.94 -13.70 24.25
CA ARG A 298 -23.35 -14.10 24.27
C ARG A 298 -24.20 -13.34 23.25
N LEU A 299 -23.64 -13.10 22.05
CA LEU A 299 -24.36 -12.43 20.96
C LEU A 299 -25.38 -13.36 20.36
N ARG A 300 -26.59 -12.86 20.12
CA ARG A 300 -27.64 -13.62 19.41
C ARG A 300 -27.29 -13.73 17.92
N PRO A 301 -27.85 -14.71 17.19
CA PRO A 301 -27.58 -14.87 15.74
C PRO A 301 -27.87 -13.62 14.91
N MET A 302 -28.83 -12.78 15.33
CA MET A 302 -29.25 -11.55 14.64
C MET A 302 -28.54 -10.29 15.16
N ASP A 303 -27.76 -10.38 16.24
CA ASP A 303 -27.05 -9.22 16.79
C ASP A 303 -25.82 -8.91 15.94
N GLU A 304 -25.54 -7.62 15.72
CA GLU A 304 -24.30 -7.16 15.11
C GLU A 304 -23.11 -7.49 16.03
N ASP A 305 -21.97 -7.83 15.43
CA ASP A 305 -20.76 -8.12 16.18
C ASP A 305 -20.28 -6.88 16.95
N ASP A 306 -19.92 -7.06 18.21
CA ASP A 306 -19.39 -6.02 19.07
C ASP A 306 -17.86 -5.91 19.01
N PHE A 307 -17.28 -6.55 18.00
CA PHE A 307 -15.88 -6.53 17.62
C PHE A 307 -15.75 -6.46 16.09
N ARG A 308 -14.56 -6.15 15.61
CA ARG A 308 -14.19 -6.22 14.19
C ARG A 308 -12.85 -6.89 14.03
N ILE A 309 -12.78 -7.74 13.02
CA ILE A 309 -11.53 -8.40 12.64
C ILE A 309 -11.06 -7.75 11.35
N HIS A 310 -9.84 -7.24 11.35
CA HIS A 310 -9.15 -6.78 10.17
C HIS A 310 -7.97 -7.69 9.90
N ASN A 311 -7.91 -8.26 8.74
CA ASN A 311 -6.76 -9.04 8.34
C ASN A 311 -5.88 -8.27 7.34
N SER A 312 -4.56 -8.47 7.44
CA SER A 312 -3.61 -7.82 6.54
C SER A 312 -3.85 -8.17 5.07
N GLY A 313 -4.44 -9.34 4.80
CA GLY A 313 -4.74 -9.81 3.45
C GLY A 313 -5.89 -9.04 2.77
N GLU A 314 -6.91 -8.59 3.52
CA GLU A 314 -8.01 -7.78 2.95
C GLU A 314 -7.53 -6.40 2.53
N PHE A 315 -6.78 -5.73 3.39
CA PHE A 315 -6.15 -4.45 3.04
C PHE A 315 -5.30 -4.58 1.78
N MET A 316 -4.61 -5.70 1.68
CA MET A 316 -3.77 -6.07 0.56
C MET A 316 -4.55 -6.29 -0.72
N SER A 317 -5.64 -7.07 -0.66
CA SER A 317 -6.49 -7.32 -1.83
C SER A 317 -7.09 -6.01 -2.36
N MET A 318 -7.43 -5.08 -1.48
CA MET A 318 -7.91 -3.74 -1.84
C MET A 318 -6.83 -2.92 -2.56
N LEU A 319 -5.60 -2.88 -2.04
CA LEU A 319 -4.47 -2.20 -2.69
C LEU A 319 -4.15 -2.82 -4.05
N ASN A 320 -4.09 -4.15 -4.13
CA ASN A 320 -3.86 -4.86 -5.39
C ASN A 320 -4.96 -4.58 -6.42
N SER A 321 -6.22 -4.58 -6.02
CA SER A 321 -7.35 -4.28 -6.90
C SER A 321 -7.25 -2.85 -7.46
N THR A 322 -6.95 -1.87 -6.61
CA THR A 322 -6.77 -0.47 -7.03
C THR A 322 -5.59 -0.33 -7.99
N THR A 323 -4.46 -0.97 -7.68
CA THR A 323 -3.28 -0.96 -8.54
C THR A 323 -3.58 -1.60 -9.90
N LEU A 324 -4.31 -2.72 -9.93
CA LEU A 324 -4.73 -3.37 -11.18
C LEU A 324 -5.66 -2.49 -12.02
N LEU A 325 -6.62 -1.82 -11.39
CA LEU A 325 -7.51 -0.88 -12.09
C LEU A 325 -6.73 0.27 -12.72
N MET A 326 -5.81 0.89 -12.00
CA MET A 326 -4.97 1.96 -12.51
C MET A 326 -4.06 1.45 -13.64
N THR A 327 -3.46 0.26 -13.49
CA THR A 327 -2.63 -0.38 -14.51
C THR A 327 -3.44 -0.63 -15.80
N ASN A 328 -4.65 -1.16 -15.68
CA ASN A 328 -5.51 -1.43 -16.83
C ASN A 328 -5.97 -0.15 -17.55
N LEU A 329 -6.29 0.91 -16.81
CA LEU A 329 -6.65 2.21 -17.39
C LEU A 329 -5.50 2.80 -18.20
N LEU A 330 -4.30 2.82 -17.63
CA LEU A 330 -3.12 3.36 -18.31
C LEU A 330 -2.69 2.48 -19.49
N LEU A 331 -2.84 1.15 -19.38
CA LEU A 331 -2.65 0.24 -20.50
C LEU A 331 -3.63 0.54 -21.64
N GLY A 332 -4.89 0.86 -21.32
CA GLY A 332 -5.88 1.30 -22.31
C GLY A 332 -5.43 2.57 -23.04
N VAL A 333 -4.92 3.56 -22.34
CA VAL A 333 -4.37 4.80 -22.94
C VAL A 333 -3.16 4.49 -23.85
N ALA A 334 -2.26 3.62 -23.38
CA ALA A 334 -1.09 3.19 -24.17
C ALA A 334 -1.50 2.46 -25.45
N LEU A 335 -2.51 1.58 -25.38
CA LEU A 335 -3.07 0.89 -26.56
C LEU A 335 -3.69 1.88 -27.55
N LEU A 336 -4.42 2.88 -27.08
CA LEU A 336 -4.94 3.95 -27.95
C LEU A 336 -3.80 4.71 -28.65
N SER A 337 -2.74 5.05 -27.91
CA SER A 337 -1.55 5.70 -28.48
C SER A 337 -0.87 4.84 -29.54
N LEU A 338 -0.77 3.53 -29.30
CA LEU A 338 -0.24 2.57 -30.28
C LEU A 338 -1.14 2.42 -31.51
N LEU A 339 -2.47 2.46 -31.35
CA LEU A 339 -3.41 2.47 -32.47
C LEU A 339 -3.20 3.71 -33.36
N VAL A 340 -3.12 4.89 -32.77
CA VAL A 340 -2.88 6.15 -33.49
C VAL A 340 -1.53 6.11 -34.19
N GLY A 341 -0.47 5.65 -33.53
CA GLY A 341 0.86 5.46 -34.11
C GLY A 341 0.86 4.44 -35.26
N GLY A 342 0.13 3.34 -35.08
CA GLY A 342 -0.03 2.29 -36.12
C GLY A 342 -0.76 2.79 -37.36
N VAL A 343 -1.85 3.54 -37.21
CA VAL A 343 -2.53 4.21 -38.35
C VAL A 343 -1.59 5.19 -39.06
N GLY A 344 -0.75 5.90 -38.27
CA GLY A 344 0.29 6.76 -38.82
C GLY A 344 1.27 5.97 -39.71
N ILE A 345 1.75 4.79 -39.27
CA ILE A 345 2.62 3.93 -40.08
C ILE A 345 1.90 3.45 -41.34
N MET A 346 0.66 3.00 -41.22
CA MET A 346 -0.13 2.58 -42.38
C MET A 346 -0.22 3.70 -43.41
N ASN A 347 -0.43 4.94 -42.99
CA ASN A 347 -0.51 6.11 -43.88
C ASN A 347 0.83 6.40 -44.58
N ILE A 348 1.96 6.33 -43.86
CA ILE A 348 3.29 6.50 -44.46
C ILE A 348 3.57 5.42 -45.48
N MET A 349 3.28 4.16 -45.13
CA MET A 349 3.52 3.03 -46.03
C MET A 349 2.67 3.13 -47.30
N LEU A 350 1.40 3.59 -47.19
CA LEU A 350 0.56 3.83 -48.37
C LEU A 350 1.17 4.89 -49.32
N VAL A 351 1.65 6.01 -48.75
CA VAL A 351 2.32 7.06 -49.50
C VAL A 351 3.65 6.53 -50.11
N SER A 352 4.43 5.75 -49.32
CA SER A 352 5.67 5.14 -49.85
C SER A 352 5.41 4.18 -51.01
N VAL A 353 4.30 3.44 -50.99
CA VAL A 353 3.88 2.57 -52.09
C VAL A 353 3.55 3.41 -53.33
N THR A 354 2.80 4.51 -53.20
CA THR A 354 2.47 5.38 -54.35
C THR A 354 3.71 6.08 -54.91
N GLU A 355 4.62 6.58 -54.08
CA GLU A 355 5.89 7.19 -54.54
C GLU A 355 6.82 6.20 -55.23
N ARG A 356 6.70 4.89 -54.94
CA ARG A 356 7.55 3.82 -55.52
C ARG A 356 6.81 2.92 -56.52
N THR A 357 5.61 3.32 -56.97
CA THR A 357 4.78 2.51 -57.88
C THR A 357 5.54 2.04 -59.10
N ARG A 358 6.31 2.93 -59.79
CA ARG A 358 7.13 2.60 -60.94
C ARG A 358 8.25 1.61 -60.62
N GLU A 359 8.91 1.74 -59.49
CA GLU A 359 9.96 0.81 -59.03
C GLU A 359 9.39 -0.59 -58.75
N ILE A 360 8.21 -0.66 -58.11
CA ILE A 360 7.49 -1.92 -57.87
C ILE A 360 7.09 -2.58 -59.18
N GLY A 361 6.53 -1.80 -60.09
CA GLY A 361 6.16 -2.28 -61.44
C GLY A 361 7.36 -2.84 -62.20
N LEU A 362 8.50 -2.16 -62.15
CA LEU A 362 9.75 -2.64 -62.84
C LEU A 362 10.21 -3.98 -62.20
N ARG A 363 10.18 -4.13 -60.89
CA ARG A 363 10.56 -5.40 -60.24
C ARG A 363 9.62 -6.54 -60.62
N MET A 364 8.31 -6.29 -60.69
CA MET A 364 7.36 -7.31 -61.11
C MET A 364 7.47 -7.65 -62.57
N ALA A 365 7.76 -6.66 -63.44
CA ALA A 365 8.02 -6.90 -64.85
C ALA A 365 9.29 -7.75 -65.18
N VAL A 366 10.31 -7.67 -64.28
CA VAL A 366 11.53 -8.49 -64.29
C VAL A 366 11.36 -9.84 -63.63
N GLY A 367 10.15 -10.16 -63.08
CA GLY A 367 9.79 -11.47 -62.58
C GLY A 367 9.73 -11.62 -61.05
N ALA A 368 9.70 -10.53 -60.29
CA ALA A 368 9.46 -10.60 -58.84
C ALA A 368 8.02 -11.07 -58.55
N ARG A 369 7.88 -12.00 -57.61
CA ARG A 369 6.57 -12.48 -57.19
C ARG A 369 5.88 -11.48 -56.28
N SER A 370 4.54 -11.41 -56.32
CA SER A 370 3.73 -10.58 -55.39
C SER A 370 4.07 -10.84 -53.92
N SER A 371 4.40 -12.10 -53.55
CA SER A 371 4.84 -12.46 -52.21
C SER A 371 6.17 -11.82 -51.79
N ASP A 372 7.06 -11.52 -52.73
CA ASP A 372 8.35 -10.90 -52.46
C ASP A 372 8.19 -9.41 -52.17
N ILE A 373 7.30 -8.74 -52.91
CA ILE A 373 6.91 -7.36 -52.67
C ILE A 373 6.21 -7.24 -51.32
N LEU A 374 5.24 -8.12 -51.01
CA LEU A 374 4.54 -8.13 -49.73
C LEU A 374 5.52 -8.29 -48.57
N LYS A 375 6.42 -9.28 -48.62
CA LYS A 375 7.45 -9.50 -47.60
C LYS A 375 8.36 -8.29 -47.41
N GLN A 376 8.76 -7.65 -48.50
CA GLN A 376 9.65 -6.49 -48.48
C GLN A 376 9.01 -5.33 -47.69
N PHE A 377 7.78 -4.94 -48.03
CA PHE A 377 7.07 -3.85 -47.33
C PHE A 377 6.69 -4.19 -45.91
N LEU A 378 6.36 -5.46 -45.63
CA LEU A 378 6.07 -5.93 -44.29
C LEU A 378 7.32 -5.87 -43.39
N VAL A 379 8.47 -6.30 -43.88
CA VAL A 379 9.74 -6.20 -43.12
C VAL A 379 10.11 -4.72 -42.91
N GLU A 380 9.87 -3.85 -43.91
CA GLU A 380 10.10 -2.41 -43.76
C GLU A 380 9.26 -1.81 -42.62
N SER A 381 7.97 -2.14 -42.51
CA SER A 381 7.11 -1.68 -41.44
C SER A 381 7.52 -2.23 -40.08
N ILE A 382 7.91 -3.51 -39.98
CA ILE A 382 8.40 -4.12 -38.73
C ILE A 382 9.69 -3.42 -38.26
N ILE A 383 10.63 -3.13 -39.15
CA ILE A 383 11.88 -2.44 -38.82
C ILE A 383 11.59 -1.04 -38.25
N LEU A 384 10.65 -0.31 -38.87
CA LEU A 384 10.23 1.01 -38.40
C LEU A 384 9.64 0.95 -37.00
N CYS A 385 8.75 -0.03 -36.74
CA CYS A 385 8.16 -0.24 -35.43
C CYS A 385 9.19 -0.67 -34.40
N LEU A 386 10.14 -1.54 -34.77
CA LEU A 386 11.22 -1.93 -33.86
C LEU A 386 12.14 -0.77 -33.51
N ALA A 387 12.49 0.08 -34.50
CA ALA A 387 13.28 1.27 -34.21
C ALA A 387 12.57 2.23 -33.26
N GLY A 388 11.27 2.49 -33.48
CA GLY A 388 10.42 3.23 -32.54
C GLY A 388 10.32 2.53 -31.18
N GLY A 389 10.23 1.20 -31.19
CA GLY A 389 10.19 0.37 -29.98
C GLY A 389 11.44 0.50 -29.13
N VAL A 390 12.61 0.42 -29.70
CA VAL A 390 13.89 0.58 -28.96
C VAL A 390 13.99 1.98 -28.34
N ILE A 391 13.66 3.02 -29.11
CA ILE A 391 13.64 4.39 -28.57
C ILE A 391 12.59 4.50 -27.46
N GLY A 392 11.40 3.92 -27.62
CA GLY A 392 10.34 3.90 -26.62
C GLY A 392 10.75 3.18 -25.34
N ILE A 393 11.46 2.05 -25.44
CA ILE A 393 12.00 1.32 -24.27
C ILE A 393 13.01 2.18 -23.52
N LEU A 394 13.96 2.82 -24.23
CA LEU A 394 14.97 3.68 -23.62
C LEU A 394 14.33 4.88 -22.92
N LEU A 395 13.38 5.55 -23.56
CA LEU A 395 12.66 6.68 -22.98
C LEU A 395 11.75 6.25 -21.84
N GLY A 396 11.07 5.10 -21.95
CA GLY A 396 10.21 4.56 -20.90
C GLY A 396 10.98 4.22 -19.63
N HIS A 397 12.11 3.52 -19.78
CA HIS A 397 13.00 3.23 -18.66
C HIS A 397 13.61 4.52 -18.07
N GLY A 398 14.05 5.45 -18.91
CA GLY A 398 14.56 6.75 -18.46
C GLY A 398 13.54 7.56 -17.67
N THR A 399 12.27 7.60 -18.12
CA THR A 399 11.18 8.25 -17.39
C THR A 399 10.86 7.56 -16.07
N ALA A 400 10.86 6.23 -16.03
CA ALA A 400 10.69 5.49 -14.78
C ALA A 400 11.78 5.84 -13.76
N VAL A 401 13.06 5.84 -14.17
CA VAL A 401 14.18 6.23 -13.30
C VAL A 401 14.04 7.68 -12.80
N LEU A 402 13.60 8.61 -13.63
CA LEU A 402 13.34 9.99 -13.24
C LEU A 402 12.20 10.07 -12.20
N ILE A 403 11.12 9.34 -12.41
CA ILE A 403 10.00 9.26 -11.47
C ILE A 403 10.46 8.71 -10.11
N ASN A 404 11.27 7.66 -10.10
CA ASN A 404 11.86 7.14 -8.86
C ASN A 404 12.69 8.20 -8.13
N LYS A 405 13.57 8.91 -8.87
CA LYS A 405 14.47 9.90 -8.28
C LYS A 405 13.75 11.11 -7.68
N TYR A 406 12.68 11.61 -8.34
CA TYR A 406 11.99 12.83 -7.91
C TYR A 406 10.75 12.57 -7.05
N LEU A 407 10.03 11.47 -7.32
CA LEU A 407 8.80 11.14 -6.60
C LEU A 407 8.97 9.98 -5.61
N SER A 408 10.15 9.35 -5.56
CA SER A 408 10.43 8.18 -4.71
C SER A 408 9.46 7.01 -4.93
N TRP A 409 8.89 6.91 -6.14
CA TRP A 409 8.02 5.79 -6.46
C TRP A 409 8.85 4.53 -6.68
N PRO A 410 8.42 3.39 -6.10
CA PRO A 410 9.12 2.14 -6.29
C PRO A 410 9.05 1.71 -7.76
N ILE A 411 10.19 1.45 -8.36
CA ILE A 411 10.29 0.86 -9.70
C ILE A 411 11.03 -0.45 -9.63
N GLU A 412 10.61 -1.40 -10.45
CA GLU A 412 11.31 -2.67 -10.62
C GLU A 412 11.43 -2.96 -12.10
N SER A 413 12.70 -2.96 -12.58
CA SER A 413 12.98 -3.29 -13.97
C SER A 413 12.68 -4.77 -14.24
N SER A 414 11.86 -5.04 -15.24
CA SER A 414 11.42 -6.38 -15.59
C SER A 414 11.86 -6.74 -16.99
N PRO A 415 12.69 -7.77 -17.16
CA PRO A 415 13.01 -8.30 -18.50
C PRO A 415 11.75 -8.68 -19.31
N GLY A 416 10.71 -9.14 -18.61
CA GLY A 416 9.42 -9.44 -19.22
C GLY A 416 8.75 -8.24 -19.88
N ALA A 417 8.90 -7.04 -19.30
CA ALA A 417 8.37 -5.80 -19.87
C ALA A 417 9.05 -5.47 -21.22
N VAL A 418 10.36 -5.65 -21.30
CA VAL A 418 11.12 -5.44 -22.52
C VAL A 418 10.68 -6.42 -23.62
N VAL A 419 10.55 -7.70 -23.28
CA VAL A 419 10.09 -8.72 -24.24
C VAL A 419 8.66 -8.43 -24.73
N ALA A 420 7.77 -8.04 -23.80
CA ALA A 420 6.41 -7.65 -24.15
C ALA A 420 6.39 -6.42 -25.08
N ALA A 421 7.21 -5.40 -24.80
CA ALA A 421 7.31 -4.20 -25.64
C ALA A 421 7.82 -4.49 -27.06
N VAL A 422 8.84 -5.35 -27.19
CA VAL A 422 9.32 -5.82 -28.48
C VAL A 422 8.24 -6.61 -29.23
N GLY A 423 7.53 -7.51 -28.53
CA GLY A 423 6.41 -8.27 -29.09
C GLY A 423 5.29 -7.37 -29.61
N VAL A 424 4.90 -6.37 -28.83
CA VAL A 424 3.90 -5.37 -29.22
C VAL A 424 4.38 -4.55 -30.45
N SER A 425 5.65 -4.13 -30.46
CA SER A 425 6.22 -3.40 -31.61
C SER A 425 6.13 -4.20 -32.91
N VAL A 426 6.49 -5.48 -32.86
CA VAL A 426 6.39 -6.38 -34.00
C VAL A 426 4.93 -6.57 -34.42
N PHE A 427 4.05 -6.79 -33.48
CA PHE A 427 2.62 -6.98 -33.73
C PHE A 427 2.00 -5.75 -34.41
N VAL A 428 2.28 -4.55 -33.93
CA VAL A 428 1.83 -3.30 -34.57
C VAL A 428 2.38 -3.17 -35.98
N GLY A 429 3.68 -3.46 -36.17
CA GLY A 429 4.31 -3.44 -37.49
C GLY A 429 3.65 -4.40 -38.49
N VAL A 430 3.29 -5.59 -38.06
CA VAL A 430 2.59 -6.58 -38.89
C VAL A 430 1.17 -6.12 -39.22
N VAL A 431 0.38 -5.75 -38.19
CA VAL A 431 -1.04 -5.41 -38.38
C VAL A 431 -1.22 -4.18 -39.27
N PHE A 432 -0.49 -3.10 -39.00
CA PHE A 432 -0.65 -1.86 -39.75
C PHE A 432 0.18 -1.81 -41.03
N GLY A 433 1.25 -2.60 -41.15
CA GLY A 433 2.04 -2.76 -42.37
C GLY A 433 1.43 -3.69 -43.39
N PHE A 434 0.55 -4.63 -42.95
CA PHE A 434 -0.01 -5.64 -43.83
C PHE A 434 -0.85 -5.05 -44.97
N TYR A 435 -1.78 -4.14 -44.65
CA TYR A 435 -2.66 -3.56 -45.68
C TYR A 435 -1.90 -2.80 -46.82
N PRO A 436 -0.96 -1.88 -46.49
CA PRO A 436 -0.13 -1.24 -47.52
C PRO A 436 0.72 -2.24 -48.33
N ALA A 437 1.32 -3.22 -47.66
CA ALA A 437 2.14 -4.24 -48.32
C ALA A 437 1.32 -5.12 -49.26
N TRP A 438 0.10 -5.48 -48.86
CA TRP A 438 -0.83 -6.23 -49.69
C TRP A 438 -1.28 -5.41 -50.90
N LYS A 439 -1.56 -4.11 -50.75
CA LYS A 439 -1.92 -3.21 -51.84
C LYS A 439 -0.76 -3.07 -52.84
N ALA A 440 0.49 -2.94 -52.38
CA ALA A 440 1.68 -2.91 -53.18
C ALA A 440 1.88 -4.21 -53.99
N SER A 441 1.60 -5.36 -53.37
CA SER A 441 1.77 -6.68 -54.00
C SER A 441 0.76 -7.00 -55.11
N LYS A 442 -0.35 -6.25 -55.20
CA LYS A 442 -1.41 -6.40 -56.21
C LYS A 442 -1.37 -5.36 -57.33
N LEU A 443 -0.35 -4.53 -57.40
CA LEU A 443 -0.19 -3.57 -58.50
C LEU A 443 -0.01 -4.31 -59.83
N ASP A 444 -0.69 -3.84 -60.86
CA ASP A 444 -0.45 -4.33 -62.22
C ASP A 444 0.87 -3.73 -62.77
N PRO A 445 1.82 -4.54 -63.24
CA PRO A 445 3.10 -4.04 -63.76
C PRO A 445 2.93 -3.05 -64.90
N ILE A 446 1.89 -3.23 -65.74
CA ILE A 446 1.64 -2.40 -66.90
C ILE A 446 1.14 -1.01 -66.45
N ASP A 447 0.18 -0.99 -65.59
CA ASP A 447 -0.38 0.26 -65.03
C ASP A 447 0.66 1.00 -64.20
N ALA A 448 1.48 0.26 -63.44
CA ALA A 448 2.53 0.83 -62.61
C ALA A 448 3.65 1.50 -63.36
N LEU A 449 3.98 1.01 -64.60
CA LEU A 449 4.98 1.60 -65.52
C LEU A 449 4.42 2.81 -66.24
N ARG A 450 3.12 2.93 -66.43
CA ARG A 450 2.41 4.03 -67.06
C ARG A 450 2.12 5.22 -66.17
N TYR A 451 2.35 5.04 -64.90
CA TYR A 451 2.12 6.07 -63.87
C TYR A 451 3.23 7.13 -63.92
N GLU A 452 2.87 8.38 -64.27
CA GLU A 452 3.76 9.55 -64.25
C GLU A 452 3.95 10.11 -62.85
#